data_1c2f1b9e3cad9da775c84cee5199db91
#
_entry.id   1c2f1b9e3cad9da775c84cee5199db91
#
_cell.length_a   1.000
_cell.length_b   1.000
_cell.length_c   1.000
_cell.angle_alpha   90.00
_cell.angle_beta   90.00
_cell.angle_gamma   90.00
#
_symmetry.space_group_name_H-M   'P 1'
#
loop_
_entity.id
_entity.type
_entity.pdbx_description
1 polymer ?
#
loop_
_entity_poly.entity_id
_entity_poly.type
_entity_poly.pdbx_seq_one_letter_code
_entity_poly.pdbx_strand_id
1 'polypeptide(L)'
;MADFEGGWQLSREIVQGDGGRARFAGEAMWRPDPEGLRYEERGLLQIPGQPAMQAERRYLWRDDLTVWFDDGRFFHQVPPEGGXTGHWCDPDQYXVAYEFGRWPXXTVRWQVRGPRKXYEMRSLYRRA
;
A
#
# COMPACT_ATOMS: atom_id res chain seq x y z
N MET A 1 0.52 16.04 4.81
CA MET A 1 0.57 14.68 5.37
C MET A 1 -0.46 14.43 6.46
N ALA A 2 -0.78 15.45 7.21
CA ALA A 2 -1.80 15.30 8.26
C ALA A 2 -3.15 14.86 7.72
N ASP A 3 -3.41 15.11 6.45
CA ASP A 3 -4.67 14.71 5.85
C ASP A 3 -4.89 13.21 5.88
N PHE A 4 -3.83 12.42 5.98
CA PHE A 4 -3.97 10.97 6.03
C PHE A 4 -4.31 10.47 7.43
N GLU A 5 -4.02 11.25 8.47
CA GLU A 5 -4.16 10.76 9.82
C GLU A 5 -5.57 10.25 10.09
N GLY A 6 -5.66 9.10 10.78
CA GLY A 6 -6.94 8.54 11.17
C GLY A 6 -7.19 7.20 10.53
N GLY A 7 -8.43 6.75 10.62
CA GLY A 7 -8.82 5.44 10.18
C GLY A 7 -9.47 5.44 8.82
N TRP A 8 -9.20 4.36 8.09
CA TRP A 8 -9.69 4.20 6.72
C TRP A 8 -10.15 2.77 6.51
N GLN A 9 -11.12 2.60 5.64
CA GLN A 9 -11.47 1.28 5.14
C GLN A 9 -10.65 1.01 3.90
N LEU A 10 -10.14 -0.21 3.79
CA LEU A 10 -9.23 -0.59 2.72
C LEU A 10 -9.73 -1.82 2.02
N SER A 11 -9.83 -1.75 0.70
CA SER A 11 -10.07 -2.92 -0.11
C SER A 11 -9.00 -2.97 -1.19
N ARG A 12 -8.53 -4.19 -1.48
CA ARG A 12 -7.41 -4.37 -2.39
C ARG A 12 -7.64 -5.58 -3.27
N GLU A 13 -7.31 -5.43 -4.55
CA GLU A 13 -7.27 -6.55 -5.46
C GLU A 13 -5.83 -6.81 -5.87
N ILE A 14 -5.47 -8.08 -5.93
CA ILE A 14 -4.13 -8.50 -6.30
C ILE A 14 -4.25 -9.43 -7.49
N VAL A 15 -3.52 -9.13 -8.57
CA VAL A 15 -3.55 -9.93 -9.79
C VAL A 15 -2.12 -10.39 -10.06
N GLN A 16 -1.92 -11.70 -10.07
CA GLN A 16 -0.63 -12.28 -10.37
C GLN A 16 -0.38 -12.31 -11.86
N GLY A 17 0.89 -12.36 -12.24
CA GLY A 17 1.23 -12.44 -13.65
C GLY A 17 0.70 -13.67 -14.35
N ASP A 18 0.45 -14.74 -13.60
CA ASP A 18 -0.11 -15.98 -14.17
C ASP A 18 -1.64 -15.96 -14.22
N GLY A 19 -2.25 -14.83 -13.87
CA GLY A 19 -3.70 -14.71 -13.88
C GLY A 19 -4.37 -15.00 -12.57
N GLY A 20 -3.64 -15.46 -11.57
CA GLY A 20 -4.21 -15.70 -10.25
C GLY A 20 -4.66 -14.41 -9.60
N ARG A 21 -5.73 -14.48 -8.81
CA ARG A 21 -6.30 -13.31 -8.16
C ARG A 21 -6.46 -13.54 -6.69
N ALA A 22 -6.37 -12.46 -5.93
CA ALA A 22 -6.63 -12.47 -4.50
C ALA A 22 -7.26 -11.15 -4.12
N ARG A 23 -7.94 -11.14 -2.98
CA ARG A 23 -8.56 -9.93 -2.45
C ARG A 23 -8.18 -9.76 -1.00
N PHE A 24 -8.04 -8.50 -0.61
CA PHE A 24 -7.80 -8.15 0.78
C PHE A 24 -8.82 -7.10 1.18
N ALA A 25 -9.40 -7.24 2.35
CA ALA A 25 -10.33 -6.26 2.86
C ALA A 25 -10.06 -6.08 4.34
N GLY A 26 -9.98 -4.83 4.76
CA GLY A 26 -9.69 -4.54 6.15
C GLY A 26 -9.66 -3.07 6.43
N GLU A 27 -8.83 -2.70 7.37
CA GLU A 27 -8.74 -1.34 7.87
C GLU A 27 -7.30 -0.88 7.83
N ALA A 28 -7.12 0.41 7.60
CA ALA A 28 -5.81 1.03 7.66
C ALA A 28 -5.89 2.19 8.63
N MET A 29 -4.78 2.46 9.30
CA MET A 29 -4.71 3.54 10.27
C MET A 29 -3.38 4.24 10.11
N TRP A 30 -3.42 5.57 9.99
CA TRP A 30 -2.24 6.41 10.09
C TRP A 30 -2.30 7.10 11.45
N ARG A 31 -1.32 6.83 12.31
CA ARG A 31 -1.28 7.36 13.67
C ARG A 31 -0.07 8.27 13.85
N PRO A 32 -0.20 9.35 14.64
CA PRO A 32 0.96 10.21 14.88
C PRO A 32 2.12 9.44 15.50
N ASP A 33 3.32 9.81 15.09
CA ASP A 33 4.56 9.19 15.53
C ASP A 33 5.59 10.30 15.61
N PRO A 34 6.62 10.19 16.46
CA PRO A 34 7.61 11.27 16.53
C PRO A 34 8.24 11.63 15.20
N GLU A 35 8.31 10.70 14.25
CA GLU A 35 8.95 10.97 12.97
C GLU A 35 7.95 11.21 11.84
N GLY A 36 6.65 11.20 12.14
CA GLY A 36 5.65 11.38 11.09
C GLY A 36 4.37 10.65 11.42
N LEU A 37 3.99 9.69 10.60
CA LEU A 37 2.81 8.88 10.82
C LEU A 37 3.18 7.41 10.72
N ARG A 38 2.73 6.63 11.68
CA ARG A 38 2.86 5.18 11.61
C ARG A 38 1.65 4.64 10.87
N TYR A 39 1.90 3.86 9.85
CA TYR A 39 0.85 3.25 9.05
C TYR A 39 0.73 1.78 9.41
N GLU A 40 -0.49 1.34 9.68
CA GLU A 40 -0.78 -0.07 9.94
C GLU A 40 -2.03 -0.44 9.20
N GLU A 41 -2.01 -1.61 8.57
CA GLU A 41 -3.23 -2.16 7.99
C GLU A 41 -3.38 -3.59 8.48
N ARG A 42 -4.62 -4.02 8.62
CA ARG A 42 -4.92 -5.39 8.96
C ARG A 42 -6.28 -5.77 8.39
N GLY A 43 -6.40 -7.02 7.99
CA GLY A 43 -7.63 -7.49 7.41
C GLY A 43 -7.51 -8.94 7.01
N LEU A 44 -8.38 -9.35 6.08
CA LEU A 44 -8.44 -10.72 5.62
C LEU A 44 -8.02 -10.79 4.17
N LEU A 45 -7.14 -11.72 3.89
CA LEU A 45 -6.70 -12.03 2.53
C LEU A 45 -7.44 -13.26 2.07
N GLN A 46 -8.06 -13.18 0.89
CA GLN A 46 -8.82 -14.28 0.33
C GLN A 46 -8.21 -14.68 -1.01
N ILE A 47 -7.82 -15.93 -1.08
CA ILE A 47 -7.29 -16.52 -2.30
C ILE A 47 -8.27 -17.63 -2.70
N PRO A 48 -8.72 -17.66 -3.96
CA PRO A 48 -9.69 -18.69 -4.37
C PRO A 48 -9.22 -20.08 -4.01
N GLY A 49 -10.11 -20.87 -3.43
CA GLY A 49 -9.82 -22.23 -3.05
C GLY A 49 -9.13 -22.41 -1.73
N GLN A 50 -8.92 -21.32 -0.99
CA GLN A 50 -8.24 -21.38 0.29
C GLN A 50 -9.04 -20.64 1.35
N PRO A 51 -8.89 -21.03 2.63
CA PRO A 51 -9.55 -20.29 3.70
C PRO A 51 -8.98 -18.88 3.79
N ALA A 52 -9.81 -17.93 4.23
CA ALA A 52 -9.35 -16.57 4.44
C ALA A 52 -8.26 -16.55 5.50
N MET A 53 -7.29 -15.68 5.31
CA MET A 53 -6.17 -15.53 6.24
C MET A 53 -6.05 -14.11 6.73
N GLN A 54 -5.68 -13.95 7.99
CA GLN A 54 -5.38 -12.62 8.50
C GLN A 54 -4.04 -12.16 7.95
N ALA A 55 -3.97 -10.86 7.63
CA ALA A 55 -2.75 -10.28 7.10
C ALA A 55 -2.59 -8.87 7.63
N GLU A 56 -1.34 -8.46 7.81
CA GLU A 56 -1.01 -7.15 8.32
C GLU A 56 0.18 -6.59 7.58
N ARG A 57 0.25 -5.26 7.52
CA ARG A 57 1.42 -4.55 7.02
C ARG A 57 1.64 -3.31 7.85
N ARG A 58 2.90 -2.88 7.97
CA ARG A 58 3.27 -1.68 8.72
C ARG A 58 4.34 -0.93 7.97
N TYR A 59 4.21 0.41 7.98
CA TYR A 59 5.21 1.29 7.39
C TYR A 59 5.32 2.54 8.23
N LEU A 60 6.41 3.28 8.04
CA LEU A 60 6.55 4.61 8.63
C LEU A 60 6.53 5.64 7.51
N TRP A 61 5.64 6.62 7.63
CA TRP A 61 5.55 7.75 6.71
C TRP A 61 6.16 8.94 7.40
N ARG A 62 7.25 9.47 6.87
CA ARG A 62 7.88 10.63 7.45
C ARG A 62 7.28 11.92 6.92
N ASP A 63 7.57 13.03 7.60
CA ASP A 63 6.97 14.32 7.28
C ASP A 63 7.30 14.79 5.86
N ASP A 64 8.38 14.29 5.29
CA ASP A 64 8.72 14.63 3.90
C ASP A 64 8.04 13.70 2.91
N LEU A 65 7.07 12.92 3.37
CA LEU A 65 6.30 11.98 2.54
C LEU A 65 7.13 10.82 1.99
N THR A 66 8.23 10.50 2.65
CA THR A 66 8.92 9.27 2.33
C THR A 66 8.32 8.14 3.15
N VAL A 67 8.22 6.97 2.53
CA VAL A 67 7.67 5.78 3.16
C VAL A 67 8.81 4.81 3.41
N TRP A 68 8.86 4.28 4.63
CA TRP A 68 9.92 3.40 5.07
C TRP A 68 9.33 2.09 5.55
N PHE A 69 10.04 1.01 5.28
CA PHE A 69 9.66 -0.28 5.83
C PHE A 69 9.81 -0.27 7.35
N ASP A 70 9.08 -1.18 7.99
CA ASP A 70 9.09 -1.29 9.44
C ASP A 70 10.48 -1.59 9.99
N ASP A 71 11.37 -2.16 9.19
CA ASP A 71 12.73 -2.48 9.62
C ASP A 71 13.72 -1.34 9.37
N GLY A 72 13.23 -0.18 8.94
CA GLY A 72 14.07 0.99 8.78
C GLY A 72 14.61 1.22 7.38
N ARG A 73 14.32 0.33 6.43
CA ARG A 73 14.78 0.54 5.06
C ARG A 73 13.86 1.48 4.30
N PHE A 74 14.44 2.30 3.44
CA PHE A 74 13.66 3.21 2.60
C PHE A 74 12.85 2.42 1.58
N PHE A 75 11.61 2.84 1.36
CA PHE A 75 10.78 2.22 0.35
C PHE A 75 10.55 3.16 -0.85
N HIS A 76 9.80 4.25 -0.65
CA HIS A 76 9.54 5.15 -1.78
C HIS A 76 9.09 6.51 -1.31
N GLN A 77 9.03 7.44 -2.25
CA GLN A 77 8.55 8.80 -2.04
C GLN A 77 7.12 8.92 -2.53
N VAL A 78 6.22 9.41 -1.69
CA VAL A 78 4.85 9.66 -2.12
C VAL A 78 4.81 10.99 -2.86
N PRO A 79 4.34 11.02 -4.11
CA PRO A 79 4.18 12.30 -4.80
C PRO A 79 3.07 13.10 -4.11
N PRO A 80 3.35 14.33 -3.68
CA PRO A 80 2.34 15.08 -2.90
C PRO A 80 1.04 15.31 -3.63
N GLU A 81 1.07 15.38 -4.95
CA GLU A 81 -0.12 15.63 -5.73
C GLU A 81 -0.58 14.41 -6.52
N GLY A 82 -0.05 13.25 -6.16
CA GLY A 82 -0.36 12.02 -6.87
C GLY A 82 0.60 11.78 -8.01
N GLY A 83 0.50 10.64 -8.56
CA GLY A 83 1.35 10.25 -9.69
C GLY A 83 2.25 9.07 -9.35
N UNK A 84 3.12 8.76 -10.12
CA UNK A 84 3.85 7.62 -9.98
C UNK A 84 5.07 7.87 -9.27
N THR A 85 5.54 6.94 -8.76
CA THR A 85 6.85 6.88 -8.16
C THR A 85 7.39 5.46 -8.29
N GLY A 86 8.69 5.30 -8.15
CA GLY A 86 9.27 3.98 -8.32
C GLY A 86 10.28 3.66 -7.25
N HIS A 87 10.61 2.39 -7.16
CA HIS A 87 11.62 1.93 -6.23
C HIS A 87 12.22 0.65 -6.77
N TRP A 88 13.55 0.62 -6.84
CA TRP A 88 14.27 -0.59 -7.21
C TRP A 88 14.71 -1.29 -5.94
N CYS A 89 14.24 -2.50 -5.76
CA CYS A 89 14.63 -3.33 -4.62
C CYS A 89 15.16 -4.63 -5.22
N ASP A 90 16.45 -4.66 -5.50
CA ASP A 90 17.08 -5.74 -6.24
C ASP A 90 16.58 -7.12 -5.78
N PRO A 91 16.08 -7.95 -6.68
CA PRO A 91 16.03 -7.80 -8.14
C PRO A 91 14.66 -7.34 -8.67
N ASP A 92 13.87 -6.65 -7.86
CA ASP A 92 12.51 -6.30 -8.20
C ASP A 92 12.34 -4.81 -8.42
N GLN A 93 11.54 -4.46 -9.44
CA GLN A 93 11.16 -3.07 -9.70
C GLN A 93 9.73 -2.87 -9.24
N TYR A 94 9.54 -1.81 -8.44
CA TYR A 94 8.23 -1.42 -7.95
C TYR A 94 7.78 -0.14 -8.61
N UNK A 95 6.68 0.01 -9.01
CA UNK A 95 6.13 1.09 -9.51
C UNK A 95 4.93 1.29 -8.77
N VAL A 96 4.77 2.41 -8.27
CA VAL A 96 3.66 2.75 -7.39
C VAL A 96 3.00 4.00 -7.93
N ALA A 97 1.68 3.99 -8.08
CA ALA A 97 0.94 5.14 -8.56
C ALA A 97 -0.10 5.53 -7.52
N TYR A 98 -0.06 6.79 -7.12
CA TYR A 98 -1.01 7.36 -6.17
C TYR A 98 -1.99 8.23 -6.92
N GLU A 99 -3.27 8.11 -6.61
CA GLU A 99 -4.30 8.95 -7.20
C GLU A 99 -5.10 9.59 -6.09
N PHE A 100 -5.06 10.92 -6.04
CA PHE A 100 -5.77 11.69 -5.04
C PHE A 100 -6.88 12.55 -5.63
N GLY A 101 -7.17 12.38 -6.91
CA GLY A 101 -8.13 13.24 -7.59
C GLY A 101 -9.55 13.12 -7.06
N ARG A 102 -9.85 12.07 -6.33
CA ARG A 102 -11.17 11.89 -5.73
C ARG A 102 -11.10 11.94 -4.22
N TRP A 103 -10.13 12.67 -3.74
CA TRP A 103 -9.94 12.76 -2.29
C TRP A 103 -11.27 12.99 -1.57
N PRO A 104 -11.58 12.26 -0.52
CA PRO A 104 -10.72 11.35 0.20
C PRO A 104 -10.68 9.90 -0.28
N UNK A 105 -10.75 9.38 -1.45
CA UNK A 105 -10.58 8.20 -1.87
C UNK A 105 -9.32 8.20 -2.35
N UNK A 106 -8.48 7.52 -2.02
CA UNK A 106 -7.23 7.40 -2.35
C UNK A 106 -7.12 6.11 -2.96
N THR A 107 -6.60 6.10 -4.02
CA THR A 107 -6.23 4.81 -4.60
C THR A 107 -4.73 4.72 -4.81
N VAL A 108 -4.20 3.52 -4.65
CA VAL A 108 -2.78 3.25 -4.84
C VAL A 108 -2.66 1.98 -5.66
N ARG A 109 -1.89 2.07 -6.74
CA ARG A 109 -1.64 0.90 -7.58
C ARG A 109 -0.16 0.57 -7.54
N TRP A 110 0.15 -0.68 -7.22
CA TRP A 110 1.50 -1.19 -7.25
C TRP A 110 1.64 -2.13 -8.42
N GLN A 111 2.73 -2.00 -9.17
CA GLN A 111 3.14 -3.01 -10.14
C GLN A 111 4.52 -3.47 -9.75
N VAL A 112 4.66 -4.77 -9.58
CA VAL A 112 5.92 -5.34 -9.11
C VAL A 112 6.39 -6.32 -10.17
N ARG A 113 7.62 -6.14 -10.62
CA ARG A 113 8.22 -6.98 -11.66
C ARG A 113 9.61 -7.40 -11.26
N GLY A 114 9.89 -8.66 -11.46
CA GLY A 114 11.19 -9.20 -11.20
C GLY A 114 11.30 -10.59 -11.78
N PRO A 115 12.44 -11.23 -11.61
CA PRO A 115 12.63 -12.57 -12.19
C PRO A 115 11.61 -13.58 -11.66
N ARG A 116 11.10 -13.37 -10.45
CA ARG A 116 10.19 -14.33 -9.84
C ARG A 116 8.85 -13.73 -9.45
N LYS A 117 8.63 -12.45 -9.77
CA LYS A 117 7.42 -11.75 -9.35
C LYS A 117 6.77 -11.06 -10.51
N UNK A 118 5.58 -10.77 -10.39
CA UNK A 118 4.91 -10.09 -11.33
C UNK A 118 3.58 -10.02 -10.87
N TYR A 119 3.27 -9.03 -10.29
CA TYR A 119 1.90 -8.88 -9.82
C TYR A 119 1.54 -7.40 -9.77
N GLU A 120 0.25 -7.16 -9.71
CA GLU A 120 -0.30 -5.82 -9.58
C GLU A 120 -1.24 -5.81 -8.40
N MET A 121 -1.19 -4.75 -7.58
CA MET A 121 -2.13 -4.55 -6.49
C MET A 121 -2.83 -3.22 -6.69
N ARG A 122 -4.14 -3.21 -6.50
CA ARG A 122 -4.94 -2.01 -6.54
C ARG A 122 -5.64 -1.85 -5.22
N SER A 123 -5.36 -0.77 -4.53
CA SER A 123 -5.89 -0.52 -3.19
C SER A 123 -6.78 0.71 -3.23
N LEU A 124 -7.96 0.58 -2.64
CA LEU A 124 -8.89 1.69 -2.49
C LEU A 124 -9.07 1.97 -1.01
N TYR A 125 -8.82 3.22 -0.63
CA TYR A 125 -8.97 3.68 0.74
C TYR A 125 -10.14 4.63 0.82
N ARG A 126 -11.00 4.41 1.80
CA ARG A 126 -12.10 5.31 2.10
C ARG A 126 -12.10 5.64 3.57
N ARG A 127 -12.50 6.86 3.91
CA ARG A 127 -12.58 7.22 5.31
C ARG A 127 -13.52 6.28 6.06
N ALA A 128 -13.07 5.87 7.22
CA ALA A 128 -13.85 5.00 8.08
C ALA A 128 -14.98 5.80 8.76
#